data_50fdcc09aade4fad43995074894eb7a5
#
_entry.id   50fdcc09aade4fad43995074894eb7a5
#
_cell.length_a   1.000
_cell.length_b   1.000
_cell.length_c   1.000
_cell.angle_alpha   90.00
_cell.angle_beta   90.00
_cell.angle_gamma   90.00
#
_symmetry.space_group_name_H-M   'P 1'
#
loop_
_entity.id
_entity.type
_entity.pdbx_description
1 polymer ?
#
loop_
_entity_poly.entity_id
_entity_poly.type
_entity_poly.pdbx_seq_one_letter_code
_entity_poly.pdbx_strand_id
1 'polypeptide(L)'
;MANIGATTAFYKVETSLTRANSEVSKSMERLATGRQNANAGDRSSYVAMADTFRLDYVGTKAGIKGASVVMGYLETGMRVLDAASGLLSRLQELAVLGANATNTTSDHAAINSEAEAIADEFNRLMTNSTYKGKNVFVSSAGSEYVSLGGRDAEMTFGIGDVSYTELYSTARTVSGGPNDGAAFQLTVLPSDAVAAKKYGDDTDNPLVSGKTYEVVSLGSSNGATGTNDVDLIITDSDHTGAMAVGDQFTMSANETGLTQSMTFKLVGATNELTQHIEAVQAKINTARVQAGSQYAALESSVSYTTDLTAQYELGYNTVNDVNFSMETAHLAKNQILQQAATAMLAQANQGQQGLLQLIQG
;
A
#
# COMPACT_ATOMS: atom_id res chain seq x y z
N MET A 1 49.39 75.63 2.57
CA MET A 1 48.25 75.47 3.49
C MET A 1 48.27 74.08 4.06
N ALA A 2 48.60 73.93 5.33
CA ALA A 2 48.55 72.65 6.00
C ALA A 2 47.11 72.16 6.07
N ASN A 3 46.80 71.04 5.50
CA ASN A 3 45.51 70.38 5.58
C ASN A 3 45.30 69.95 7.02
N ILE A 4 44.65 70.75 7.82
CA ILE A 4 44.34 70.50 9.24
C ILE A 4 43.18 69.53 9.36
N GLY A 5 42.67 69.02 8.23
CA GLY A 5 41.60 68.05 8.19
C GLY A 5 42.14 66.65 8.48
N ALA A 6 41.52 66.01 9.40
CA ALA A 6 41.56 64.60 9.67
C ALA A 6 42.96 63.96 9.84
N THR A 7 43.45 63.95 11.05
CA THR A 7 44.61 63.12 11.43
C THR A 7 44.32 61.66 11.23
N THR A 8 45.38 60.86 10.96
CA THR A 8 45.27 59.38 10.83
C THR A 8 44.55 58.72 12.02
N ALA A 9 44.65 59.37 13.21
CA ALA A 9 43.94 58.94 14.40
C ALA A 9 42.41 59.13 14.30
N PHE A 10 41.94 60.24 13.71
CA PHE A 10 40.53 60.52 13.49
C PHE A 10 39.91 59.47 12.56
N TYR A 11 40.53 59.18 11.41
CA TYR A 11 40.08 58.14 10.49
C TYR A 11 40.06 56.75 11.13
N LYS A 12 41.04 56.40 11.99
CA LYS A 12 41.05 55.15 12.72
C LYS A 12 39.86 55.03 13.70
N VAL A 13 39.52 56.09 14.40
CA VAL A 13 38.42 56.15 15.35
C VAL A 13 37.08 56.08 14.59
N GLU A 14 36.92 56.81 13.50
CA GLU A 14 35.76 56.76 12.63
C GLU A 14 35.51 55.37 12.04
N THR A 15 36.57 54.72 11.52
CA THR A 15 36.54 53.35 11.02
C THR A 15 36.14 52.40 12.13
N SER A 16 36.67 52.55 13.34
CA SER A 16 36.32 51.73 14.49
C SER A 16 34.88 51.90 14.92
N LEU A 17 34.34 53.14 14.90
CA LEU A 17 32.96 53.45 15.20
C LEU A 17 32.00 52.82 14.17
N THR A 18 32.32 52.95 12.87
CA THR A 18 31.53 52.37 11.78
C THR A 18 31.50 50.84 11.90
N ARG A 19 32.64 50.21 12.20
CA ARG A 19 32.72 48.77 12.43
C ARG A 19 31.90 48.37 13.65
N ALA A 20 32.03 49.06 14.78
CA ALA A 20 31.25 48.74 15.98
C ALA A 20 29.72 48.88 15.73
N ASN A 21 29.28 49.92 15.01
CA ASN A 21 27.89 50.08 14.63
C ASN A 21 27.38 48.91 13.74
N SER A 22 28.18 48.50 12.76
CA SER A 22 27.85 47.38 11.88
C SER A 22 27.74 46.05 12.66
N GLU A 23 28.67 45.81 13.59
CA GLU A 23 28.63 44.59 14.41
C GLU A 23 27.46 44.60 15.42
N VAL A 24 27.12 45.77 16.03
CA VAL A 24 25.92 45.91 16.88
C VAL A 24 24.66 45.60 16.09
N SER A 25 24.53 46.15 14.88
CA SER A 25 23.37 45.88 14.02
C SER A 25 23.23 44.42 13.65
N LYS A 26 24.34 43.76 13.29
CA LYS A 26 24.36 42.31 13.01
C LYS A 26 23.98 41.44 14.21
N SER A 27 24.56 41.77 15.39
CA SER A 27 24.23 41.07 16.63
C SER A 27 22.77 41.23 17.03
N MET A 28 22.20 42.42 16.85
CA MET A 28 20.77 42.68 17.07
C MET A 28 19.89 41.89 16.11
N GLU A 29 20.25 41.84 14.84
CA GLU A 29 19.53 41.07 13.82
C GLU A 29 19.57 39.55 14.12
N ARG A 30 20.74 39.01 14.48
CA ARG A 30 20.90 37.61 14.88
C ARG A 30 20.10 37.25 16.11
N LEU A 31 20.09 38.13 17.12
CA LEU A 31 19.31 37.94 18.34
C LEU A 31 17.80 38.02 18.07
N ALA A 32 17.38 38.95 17.18
CA ALA A 32 15.99 39.14 16.83
C ALA A 32 15.44 37.99 15.98
N THR A 33 16.27 37.42 15.06
CA THR A 33 15.86 36.33 14.18
C THR A 33 16.15 34.94 14.77
N GLY A 34 17.00 34.84 15.79
CA GLY A 34 17.49 33.58 16.34
C GLY A 34 18.45 32.83 15.41
N ARG A 35 18.86 33.44 14.30
CA ARG A 35 19.70 32.86 13.27
C ARG A 35 21.11 33.43 13.27
N GLN A 36 22.11 32.56 13.20
CA GLN A 36 23.50 32.96 13.07
C GLN A 36 23.82 33.58 11.69
N ASN A 37 23.15 33.07 10.65
CA ASN A 37 23.25 33.52 9.28
C ASN A 37 21.89 34.10 8.86
N ALA A 38 21.62 35.36 9.24
CA ALA A 38 20.36 36.03 8.98
C ALA A 38 20.22 36.49 7.51
N ASN A 39 21.32 36.86 6.87
CA ASN A 39 21.35 37.36 5.49
C ASN A 39 22.07 36.37 4.55
N ALA A 40 21.64 36.29 3.29
CA ALA A 40 22.28 35.46 2.25
C ALA A 40 23.75 35.82 2.01
N GLY A 41 24.20 37.00 2.36
CA GLY A 41 25.59 37.42 2.31
C GLY A 41 26.44 36.98 3.49
N ASP A 42 25.83 36.52 4.59
CA ASP A 42 26.53 36.00 5.76
C ASP A 42 26.91 34.55 5.52
N ARG A 43 28.23 34.28 5.31
CA ARG A 43 28.73 32.92 5.13
C ARG A 43 27.86 32.10 4.17
N SER A 44 27.77 32.48 2.91
CA SER A 44 26.88 31.91 1.88
C SER A 44 26.92 30.38 1.79
N SER A 45 28.07 29.75 2.10
CA SER A 45 28.17 28.28 2.15
C SER A 45 27.37 27.64 3.30
N TYR A 46 27.30 28.30 4.46
CA TYR A 46 26.51 27.83 5.59
C TYR A 46 25.01 28.05 5.36
N VAL A 47 24.63 29.16 4.71
CA VAL A 47 23.23 29.40 4.30
C VAL A 47 22.79 28.31 3.32
N ALA A 48 23.59 28.01 2.30
CA ALA A 48 23.28 26.96 1.35
C ALA A 48 23.17 25.57 2.01
N MET A 49 24.04 25.28 2.99
CA MET A 49 23.96 24.04 3.77
C MET A 49 22.70 23.98 4.63
N ALA A 50 22.32 25.07 5.30
CA ALA A 50 21.09 25.16 6.09
C ALA A 50 19.85 24.96 5.22
N ASP A 51 19.81 25.59 4.04
CA ASP A 51 18.70 25.41 3.09
C ASP A 51 18.59 23.97 2.59
N THR A 52 19.71 23.28 2.36
CA THR A 52 19.70 21.86 1.99
C THR A 52 19.13 21.02 3.12
N PHE A 53 19.58 21.17 4.36
CA PHE A 53 19.03 20.46 5.51
C PHE A 53 17.55 20.72 5.71
N ARG A 54 17.10 21.97 5.52
CA ARG A 54 15.68 22.33 5.62
C ARG A 54 14.85 21.65 4.54
N LEU A 55 15.37 21.58 3.31
CA LEU A 55 14.68 20.92 2.20
C LEU A 55 14.54 19.43 2.47
N ASP A 56 15.61 18.76 2.90
CA ASP A 56 15.62 17.35 3.23
C ASP A 56 14.71 17.05 4.44
N TYR A 57 14.71 17.88 5.48
CA TYR A 57 13.80 17.79 6.62
C TYR A 57 12.32 17.86 6.20
N VAL A 58 11.96 18.81 5.36
CA VAL A 58 10.56 18.95 4.89
C VAL A 58 10.18 17.78 4.00
N GLY A 59 11.09 17.34 3.14
CA GLY A 59 10.90 16.20 2.24
C GLY A 59 10.63 14.91 3.03
N THR A 60 11.51 14.56 3.98
CA THR A 60 11.36 13.34 4.80
C THR A 60 10.11 13.38 5.67
N LYS A 61 9.78 14.52 6.25
CA LYS A 61 8.54 14.70 7.03
C LYS A 61 7.28 14.52 6.19
N ALA A 62 7.29 14.95 4.93
CA ALA A 62 6.21 14.69 3.99
C ALA A 62 6.14 13.21 3.60
N GLY A 63 7.30 12.58 3.40
CA GLY A 63 7.43 11.15 3.11
C GLY A 63 6.85 10.26 4.22
N ILE A 64 7.16 10.54 5.48
CA ILE A 64 6.59 9.84 6.65
C ILE A 64 5.05 9.89 6.63
N LYS A 65 4.46 11.05 6.33
CA LYS A 65 3.00 11.18 6.22
C LYS A 65 2.44 10.36 5.05
N GLY A 66 3.12 10.36 3.92
CA GLY A 66 2.77 9.55 2.75
C GLY A 66 2.81 8.06 3.09
N ALA A 67 3.88 7.58 3.71
CA ALA A 67 4.03 6.19 4.14
C ALA A 67 2.96 5.77 5.14
N SER A 68 2.57 6.63 6.09
CA SER A 68 1.49 6.34 7.04
C SER A 68 0.13 6.13 6.35
N VAL A 69 -0.14 6.85 5.26
CA VAL A 69 -1.35 6.63 4.44
C VAL A 69 -1.30 5.28 3.74
N VAL A 70 -0.13 4.87 3.23
CA VAL A 70 0.06 3.56 2.59
C VAL A 70 -0.05 2.42 3.60
N MET A 71 0.46 2.60 4.82
CA MET A 71 0.25 1.61 5.90
C MET A 71 -1.25 1.40 6.17
N GLY A 72 -2.05 2.46 6.20
CA GLY A 72 -3.51 2.36 6.33
C GLY A 72 -4.18 1.64 5.14
N TYR A 73 -3.66 1.82 3.92
CA TYR A 73 -4.12 1.07 2.75
C TYR A 73 -3.83 -0.43 2.89
N LEU A 74 -2.60 -0.81 3.26
CA LEU A 74 -2.23 -2.22 3.46
C LEU A 74 -3.00 -2.87 4.61
N GLU A 75 -3.21 -2.15 5.72
CA GLU A 75 -4.02 -2.63 6.84
C GLU A 75 -5.47 -2.88 6.42
N THR A 76 -6.05 -1.97 5.63
CA THR A 76 -7.40 -2.16 5.08
C THR A 76 -7.45 -3.43 4.22
N GLY A 77 -6.45 -3.64 3.36
CA GLY A 77 -6.36 -4.83 2.53
C GLY A 77 -6.23 -6.13 3.35
N MET A 78 -5.40 -6.13 4.38
CA MET A 78 -5.28 -7.29 5.28
C MET A 78 -6.62 -7.61 5.97
N ARG A 79 -7.37 -6.60 6.41
CA ARG A 79 -8.70 -6.80 7.03
C ARG A 79 -9.71 -7.37 6.02
N VAL A 80 -9.65 -6.94 4.76
CA VAL A 80 -10.48 -7.52 3.69
C VAL A 80 -10.13 -8.99 3.47
N LEU A 81 -8.85 -9.33 3.42
CA LEU A 81 -8.40 -10.73 3.27
C LEU A 81 -8.79 -11.59 4.49
N ASP A 82 -8.80 -11.03 5.70
CA ASP A 82 -9.27 -11.72 6.91
C ASP A 82 -10.77 -12.01 6.83
N ALA A 83 -11.58 -11.04 6.42
CA ALA A 83 -13.01 -11.24 6.21
C ALA A 83 -13.29 -12.26 5.10
N ALA A 84 -12.57 -12.20 3.99
CA ALA A 84 -12.66 -13.17 2.90
C ALA A 84 -12.34 -14.60 3.37
N SER A 85 -11.29 -14.77 4.16
CA SER A 85 -10.94 -16.07 4.77
C SER A 85 -12.04 -16.61 5.70
N GLY A 86 -12.69 -15.72 6.46
CA GLY A 86 -13.84 -16.08 7.29
C GLY A 86 -15.03 -16.60 6.47
N LEU A 87 -15.32 -15.96 5.33
CA LEU A 87 -16.38 -16.41 4.40
C LEU A 87 -16.03 -17.77 3.78
N LEU A 88 -14.78 -18.01 3.39
CA LEU A 88 -14.35 -19.32 2.87
C LEU A 88 -14.47 -20.42 3.92
N SER A 89 -14.15 -20.13 5.18
CA SER A 89 -14.33 -21.09 6.27
C SER A 89 -15.81 -21.46 6.45
N ARG A 90 -16.71 -20.51 6.36
CA ARG A 90 -18.16 -20.77 6.42
C ARG A 90 -18.64 -21.55 5.21
N LEU A 91 -18.12 -21.25 4.02
CA LEU A 91 -18.42 -22.00 2.80
C LEU A 91 -17.97 -23.47 2.92
N GLN A 92 -16.81 -23.72 3.54
CA GLN A 92 -16.33 -25.07 3.82
C GLN A 92 -17.26 -25.83 4.77
N GLU A 93 -17.77 -25.17 5.81
CA GLU A 93 -18.76 -25.79 6.71
C GLU A 93 -20.02 -26.19 5.95
N LEU A 94 -20.53 -25.34 5.08
CA LEU A 94 -21.71 -25.60 4.26
C LEU A 94 -21.46 -26.72 3.23
N ALA A 95 -20.27 -26.79 2.66
CA ALA A 95 -19.88 -27.89 1.76
C ALA A 95 -19.94 -29.25 2.45
N VAL A 96 -19.40 -29.32 3.67
CA VAL A 96 -19.44 -30.56 4.47
C VAL A 96 -20.86 -30.89 4.94
N LEU A 97 -21.62 -29.89 5.40
CA LEU A 97 -23.00 -30.06 5.82
C LEU A 97 -23.89 -30.56 4.68
N GLY A 98 -23.72 -29.99 3.49
CA GLY A 98 -24.49 -30.33 2.30
C GLY A 98 -24.19 -31.75 1.78
N ALA A 99 -22.99 -32.28 2.05
CA ALA A 99 -22.62 -33.64 1.66
C ALA A 99 -23.28 -34.73 2.51
N ASN A 100 -23.99 -34.36 3.58
CA ASN A 100 -24.60 -35.36 4.45
C ASN A 100 -25.82 -36.01 3.77
N ALA A 101 -25.78 -37.32 3.62
CA ALA A 101 -26.84 -38.11 3.00
C ALA A 101 -28.19 -38.12 3.78
N THR A 102 -28.22 -37.59 5.01
CA THR A 102 -29.45 -37.47 5.79
C THR A 102 -30.26 -36.19 5.45
N ASN A 103 -29.69 -35.27 4.67
CA ASN A 103 -30.35 -34.04 4.27
C ASN A 103 -31.55 -34.32 3.35
N THR A 104 -32.61 -33.58 3.56
CA THR A 104 -33.77 -33.57 2.66
C THR A 104 -33.54 -32.59 1.50
N THR A 105 -34.36 -32.65 0.45
CA THR A 105 -34.32 -31.67 -0.65
C THR A 105 -34.51 -30.22 -0.16
N SER A 106 -35.32 -30.03 0.88
CA SER A 106 -35.48 -28.71 1.51
C SER A 106 -34.24 -28.22 2.22
N ASP A 107 -33.53 -29.13 2.89
CA ASP A 107 -32.26 -28.80 3.57
C ASP A 107 -31.19 -28.43 2.56
N HIS A 108 -31.08 -29.17 1.47
CA HIS A 108 -30.15 -28.82 0.37
C HIS A 108 -30.48 -27.46 -0.24
N ALA A 109 -31.75 -27.14 -0.47
CA ALA A 109 -32.14 -25.83 -1.00
C ALA A 109 -31.73 -24.68 -0.05
N ALA A 110 -31.88 -24.88 1.27
CA ALA A 110 -31.47 -23.91 2.27
C ALA A 110 -29.97 -23.73 2.30
N ILE A 111 -29.21 -24.82 2.30
CA ILE A 111 -27.73 -24.80 2.29
C ILE A 111 -27.21 -24.10 1.02
N ASN A 112 -27.79 -24.41 -0.14
CA ASN A 112 -27.41 -23.77 -1.39
C ASN A 112 -27.69 -22.27 -1.40
N SER A 113 -28.86 -21.85 -0.89
CA SER A 113 -29.18 -20.43 -0.80
C SER A 113 -28.19 -19.67 0.13
N GLU A 114 -27.79 -20.28 1.24
CA GLU A 114 -26.79 -19.70 2.12
C GLU A 114 -25.40 -19.67 1.46
N ALA A 115 -25.00 -20.75 0.79
CA ALA A 115 -23.70 -20.82 0.12
C ALA A 115 -23.59 -19.81 -1.03
N GLU A 116 -24.64 -19.63 -1.84
CA GLU A 116 -24.70 -18.60 -2.88
C GLU A 116 -24.59 -17.18 -2.30
N ALA A 117 -25.32 -16.91 -1.21
CA ALA A 117 -25.24 -15.60 -0.56
C ALA A 117 -23.83 -15.29 -0.02
N ILE A 118 -23.15 -16.30 0.51
CA ILE A 118 -21.75 -16.16 0.97
C ILE A 118 -20.82 -15.95 -0.23
N ALA A 119 -21.01 -16.67 -1.33
CA ALA A 119 -20.23 -16.49 -2.55
C ALA A 119 -20.42 -15.09 -3.15
N ASP A 120 -21.65 -14.58 -3.21
CA ASP A 120 -21.95 -13.23 -3.66
C ASP A 120 -21.24 -12.17 -2.77
N GLU A 121 -21.28 -12.36 -1.45
CA GLU A 121 -20.61 -11.45 -0.51
C GLU A 121 -19.08 -11.53 -0.63
N PHE A 122 -18.52 -12.73 -0.80
CA PHE A 122 -17.10 -12.93 -1.04
C PHE A 122 -16.65 -12.17 -2.30
N ASN A 123 -17.36 -12.36 -3.41
CA ASN A 123 -17.08 -11.64 -4.64
C ASN A 123 -17.20 -10.12 -4.48
N ARG A 124 -18.27 -9.65 -3.82
CA ARG A 124 -18.46 -8.21 -3.54
C ARG A 124 -17.31 -7.64 -2.74
N LEU A 125 -16.83 -8.37 -1.75
CA LEU A 125 -15.75 -7.96 -0.86
C LEU A 125 -14.41 -7.89 -1.62
N MET A 126 -14.12 -8.87 -2.47
CA MET A 126 -12.89 -8.91 -3.26
C MET A 126 -12.85 -7.87 -4.38
N THR A 127 -14.03 -7.59 -5.00
CA THR A 127 -14.09 -6.67 -6.16
C THR A 127 -14.25 -5.21 -5.75
N ASN A 128 -15.05 -4.91 -4.71
CA ASN A 128 -15.47 -3.55 -4.39
C ASN A 128 -14.69 -2.92 -3.23
N SER A 129 -13.69 -3.60 -2.68
CA SER A 129 -12.91 -3.06 -1.57
C SER A 129 -12.01 -1.92 -2.03
N THR A 130 -12.25 -0.73 -1.51
CA THR A 130 -11.50 0.48 -1.86
C THR A 130 -10.98 1.20 -0.62
N TYR A 131 -9.83 1.85 -0.77
CA TYR A 131 -9.29 2.78 0.22
C TYR A 131 -9.11 4.16 -0.43
N LYS A 132 -9.79 5.17 0.09
CA LYS A 132 -9.82 6.53 -0.49
C LYS A 132 -10.21 6.57 -1.97
N GLY A 133 -11.10 5.65 -2.40
CA GLY A 133 -11.54 5.55 -3.80
C GLY A 133 -10.59 4.79 -4.73
N LYS A 134 -9.48 4.25 -4.23
CA LYS A 134 -8.55 3.39 -4.97
C LYS A 134 -8.79 1.93 -4.56
N ASN A 135 -8.83 1.04 -5.54
CA ASN A 135 -8.96 -0.40 -5.27
C ASN A 135 -7.83 -0.89 -4.37
N VAL A 136 -8.19 -1.74 -3.42
CA VAL A 136 -7.23 -2.36 -2.50
C VAL A 136 -6.38 -3.41 -3.21
N PHE A 137 -6.98 -4.14 -4.15
CA PHE A 137 -6.29 -5.12 -4.96
C PHE A 137 -5.85 -4.48 -6.29
N VAL A 138 -4.62 -4.73 -6.68
CA VAL A 138 -4.00 -4.22 -7.92
C VAL A 138 -3.54 -5.38 -8.79
N SER A 139 -3.49 -5.18 -10.10
CA SER A 139 -3.17 -6.24 -11.06
C SER A 139 -1.83 -6.95 -10.81
N SER A 140 -0.91 -6.30 -10.12
CA SER A 140 0.40 -6.87 -9.76
C SER A 140 0.83 -6.41 -8.38
N ALA A 141 1.24 -7.34 -7.52
CA ALA A 141 1.75 -7.01 -6.20
C ALA A 141 2.99 -6.10 -6.30
N GLY A 142 3.00 -5.02 -5.52
CA GLY A 142 4.10 -4.06 -5.53
C GLY A 142 4.15 -3.13 -6.76
N SER A 143 3.04 -2.98 -7.50
CA SER A 143 2.96 -2.09 -8.67
C SER A 143 2.87 -0.61 -8.34
N GLU A 144 2.54 -0.28 -7.10
CA GLU A 144 2.41 1.08 -6.62
C GLU A 144 3.68 1.52 -5.88
N TYR A 145 3.95 2.81 -5.84
CA TYR A 145 5.11 3.33 -5.13
C TYR A 145 4.75 4.46 -4.18
N VAL A 146 5.53 4.60 -3.13
CA VAL A 146 5.48 5.71 -2.18
C VAL A 146 6.86 6.30 -2.02
N SER A 147 6.96 7.63 -2.11
CA SER A 147 8.20 8.34 -1.83
C SER A 147 8.33 8.62 -0.33
N LEU A 148 9.48 8.29 0.22
CA LEU A 148 9.85 8.55 1.63
C LEU A 148 10.51 9.93 1.81
N GLY A 149 10.55 10.75 0.74
CA GLY A 149 11.01 12.12 0.78
C GLY A 149 12.54 12.30 0.80
N GLY A 150 13.31 11.23 0.73
CA GLY A 150 14.76 11.25 0.49
C GLY A 150 15.07 11.22 -1.02
N ARG A 151 16.34 11.47 -1.38
CA ARG A 151 16.80 11.29 -2.76
C ARG A 151 16.77 9.80 -3.07
N ASP A 152 16.02 9.41 -4.11
CA ASP A 152 15.83 8.02 -4.56
C ASP A 152 15.24 7.08 -3.47
N ALA A 153 14.61 7.63 -2.43
CA ALA A 153 13.97 6.86 -1.38
C ALA A 153 12.51 6.58 -1.75
N GLU A 154 12.30 5.64 -2.68
CA GLU A 154 11.00 5.13 -3.07
C GLU A 154 10.84 3.69 -2.61
N MET A 155 9.61 3.33 -2.21
CA MET A 155 9.26 1.98 -1.83
C MET A 155 8.03 1.54 -2.58
N THR A 156 8.05 0.32 -3.11
CA THR A 156 6.90 -0.27 -3.80
C THR A 156 5.97 -0.94 -2.82
N PHE A 157 4.66 -0.84 -3.11
CA PHE A 157 3.61 -1.49 -2.34
C PHE A 157 2.45 -1.89 -3.25
N GLY A 158 1.51 -2.64 -2.72
CA GLY A 158 0.29 -3.08 -3.41
C GLY A 158 0.03 -4.56 -3.19
N ILE A 159 -1.23 -4.89 -2.96
CA ILE A 159 -1.70 -6.27 -2.78
C ILE A 159 -2.15 -6.74 -4.16
N GLY A 160 -1.53 -7.81 -4.66
CA GLY A 160 -1.90 -8.38 -5.95
C GLY A 160 -3.33 -8.94 -5.95
N ASP A 161 -4.00 -8.84 -7.09
CA ASP A 161 -5.31 -9.44 -7.29
C ASP A 161 -5.27 -10.96 -7.04
N VAL A 162 -6.26 -11.43 -6.29
CA VAL A 162 -6.43 -12.85 -6.00
C VAL A 162 -7.45 -13.41 -6.98
N SER A 163 -7.02 -14.30 -7.87
CA SER A 163 -7.94 -15.05 -8.73
C SER A 163 -8.65 -16.12 -7.93
N TYR A 164 -9.97 -16.18 -8.02
CA TYR A 164 -10.84 -17.15 -7.35
C TYR A 164 -11.86 -17.78 -8.31
N THR A 165 -11.52 -17.81 -9.60
CA THR A 165 -12.37 -18.37 -10.66
C THR A 165 -12.73 -19.83 -10.44
N GLU A 166 -11.88 -20.57 -9.73
CA GLU A 166 -12.10 -21.98 -9.40
C GLU A 166 -13.36 -22.21 -8.56
N LEU A 167 -13.82 -21.19 -7.81
CA LEU A 167 -15.02 -21.30 -6.96
C LEU A 167 -16.33 -21.17 -7.74
N TYR A 168 -16.29 -20.71 -9.00
CA TYR A 168 -17.52 -20.34 -9.72
C TYR A 168 -17.69 -21.13 -11.01
N SER A 169 -18.96 -21.44 -11.34
CA SER A 169 -19.36 -22.01 -12.61
C SER A 169 -19.65 -20.91 -13.65
N THR A 170 -19.87 -21.29 -14.91
CA THR A 170 -20.13 -20.34 -16.01
C THR A 170 -21.55 -19.76 -16.05
N ALA A 171 -22.40 -20.07 -15.08
CA ALA A 171 -23.82 -19.71 -15.12
C ALA A 171 -24.14 -18.22 -14.88
N ARG A 172 -23.29 -17.50 -14.15
CA ARG A 172 -23.44 -16.06 -13.84
C ARG A 172 -22.13 -15.34 -14.01
N THR A 173 -22.10 -14.27 -14.78
CA THR A 173 -20.86 -13.51 -15.04
C THR A 173 -20.58 -12.48 -13.97
N VAL A 174 -19.33 -12.45 -13.50
CA VAL A 174 -18.77 -11.39 -12.67
C VAL A 174 -18.35 -10.25 -13.61
N SER A 175 -18.65 -9.02 -13.25
CA SER A 175 -18.27 -7.83 -14.03
C SER A 175 -17.24 -7.00 -13.27
N GLY A 176 -16.09 -6.76 -13.89
CA GLY A 176 -15.01 -5.95 -13.34
C GLY A 176 -14.07 -6.71 -12.40
N GLY A 177 -12.78 -6.44 -12.49
CA GLY A 177 -11.75 -7.05 -11.67
C GLY A 177 -11.12 -8.31 -12.28
N PRO A 178 -10.25 -9.01 -11.52
CA PRO A 178 -9.43 -10.11 -12.04
C PRO A 178 -10.25 -11.35 -12.43
N ASN A 179 -11.50 -11.44 -11.95
CA ASN A 179 -12.42 -12.54 -12.24
C ASN A 179 -13.51 -12.12 -13.22
N ASP A 180 -13.27 -11.06 -14.00
CA ASP A 180 -14.20 -10.60 -15.03
C ASP A 180 -14.50 -11.72 -16.04
N GLY A 181 -15.78 -12.03 -16.21
CA GLY A 181 -16.23 -13.16 -17.03
C GLY A 181 -16.39 -14.49 -16.29
N ALA A 182 -15.97 -14.60 -15.01
CA ALA A 182 -16.27 -15.75 -14.17
C ALA A 182 -17.72 -15.70 -13.65
N ALA A 183 -18.26 -16.86 -13.27
CA ALA A 183 -19.60 -16.93 -12.75
C ALA A 183 -19.68 -16.76 -11.23
N PHE A 184 -20.79 -16.22 -10.74
CA PHE A 184 -21.06 -16.10 -9.30
C PHE A 184 -21.48 -17.41 -8.65
N GLN A 185 -22.07 -18.32 -9.43
CA GLN A 185 -22.57 -19.59 -8.91
C GLN A 185 -21.40 -20.49 -8.56
N LEU A 186 -21.42 -21.13 -7.40
CA LEU A 186 -20.41 -22.09 -6.99
C LEU A 186 -20.28 -23.21 -8.01
N THR A 187 -19.06 -23.62 -8.31
CA THR A 187 -18.75 -24.64 -9.33
C THR A 187 -19.48 -25.95 -9.06
N VAL A 188 -19.47 -26.38 -7.80
CA VAL A 188 -20.16 -27.56 -7.35
C VAL A 188 -20.72 -27.32 -5.96
N LEU A 189 -22.03 -27.23 -5.84
CA LEU A 189 -22.70 -27.16 -4.54
C LEU A 189 -22.91 -28.58 -3.98
N PRO A 190 -22.88 -28.75 -2.65
CA PRO A 190 -23.08 -30.07 -2.04
C PRO A 190 -24.37 -30.77 -2.49
N SER A 191 -25.44 -30.03 -2.73
CA SER A 191 -26.69 -30.54 -3.26
C SER A 191 -26.54 -31.13 -4.66
N ASP A 192 -25.64 -30.59 -5.47
CA ASP A 192 -25.41 -31.06 -6.82
C ASP A 192 -24.69 -32.43 -6.84
N ALA A 193 -23.94 -32.71 -5.78
CA ALA A 193 -23.32 -34.02 -5.55
C ALA A 193 -24.32 -35.11 -5.13
N VAL A 194 -25.43 -34.70 -4.51
CA VAL A 194 -26.45 -35.63 -3.98
C VAL A 194 -27.65 -35.74 -4.91
N ALA A 195 -28.02 -34.62 -5.55
CA ALA A 195 -29.11 -34.64 -6.53
C ALA A 195 -28.63 -35.17 -7.89
N ALA A 196 -29.34 -36.11 -8.44
CA ALA A 196 -29.09 -36.57 -9.80
C ALA A 196 -29.37 -35.39 -10.77
N LYS A 197 -28.33 -34.92 -11.45
CA LYS A 197 -28.46 -33.94 -12.53
C LYS A 197 -28.40 -34.61 -13.90
N LYS A 198 -29.04 -33.95 -14.85
CA LYS A 198 -28.92 -34.34 -16.26
C LYS A 198 -27.64 -33.67 -16.78
N TYR A 199 -26.58 -34.46 -16.93
CA TYR A 199 -25.32 -34.04 -17.49
C TYR A 199 -25.22 -34.42 -18.96
N GLY A 200 -24.45 -33.64 -19.73
CA GLY A 200 -24.09 -34.00 -21.09
C GLY A 200 -25.10 -33.63 -22.18
N ASP A 201 -26.29 -33.14 -21.80
CA ASP A 201 -27.32 -32.75 -22.79
C ASP A 201 -27.28 -31.28 -23.19
N ASP A 202 -26.48 -30.50 -22.49
CA ASP A 202 -26.37 -29.05 -22.73
C ASP A 202 -24.89 -28.62 -22.50
N THR A 203 -24.50 -27.53 -23.14
CA THR A 203 -23.20 -26.86 -22.92
C THR A 203 -23.01 -26.35 -21.49
N ASP A 204 -24.11 -26.19 -20.74
CA ASP A 204 -24.08 -25.72 -19.36
C ASP A 204 -23.73 -26.81 -18.34
N ASN A 205 -23.95 -28.10 -18.67
CA ASN A 205 -23.63 -29.25 -17.80
C ASN A 205 -22.89 -30.35 -18.56
N PRO A 206 -21.69 -30.10 -19.08
CA PRO A 206 -20.92 -31.15 -19.77
C PRO A 206 -20.45 -32.23 -18.80
N LEU A 207 -20.24 -33.42 -19.30
CA LEU A 207 -19.38 -34.40 -18.64
C LEU A 207 -17.93 -33.99 -18.86
N VAL A 208 -17.22 -33.74 -17.78
CA VAL A 208 -15.87 -33.13 -17.81
C VAL A 208 -14.78 -34.17 -17.63
N SER A 209 -13.74 -34.11 -18.46
CA SER A 209 -12.56 -34.97 -18.35
C SER A 209 -11.92 -34.92 -16.95
N GLY A 210 -11.55 -36.06 -16.43
CA GLY A 210 -10.96 -36.23 -15.11
C GLY A 210 -11.94 -36.27 -13.94
N LYS A 211 -13.25 -36.15 -14.21
CA LYS A 211 -14.30 -36.28 -13.19
C LYS A 211 -14.91 -37.68 -13.19
N THR A 212 -15.28 -38.16 -12.01
CA THR A 212 -15.96 -39.43 -11.81
C THR A 212 -17.44 -39.21 -11.60
N TYR A 213 -18.26 -39.92 -12.36
CA TYR A 213 -19.71 -39.84 -12.33
C TYR A 213 -20.30 -41.21 -11.96
N GLU A 214 -21.44 -41.19 -11.29
CA GLU A 214 -22.27 -42.36 -11.00
C GLU A 214 -23.57 -42.28 -11.79
N VAL A 215 -23.92 -43.35 -12.45
CA VAL A 215 -25.17 -43.45 -13.24
C VAL A 215 -26.38 -43.52 -12.31
N VAL A 216 -27.24 -42.54 -12.35
CA VAL A 216 -28.48 -42.51 -11.56
C VAL A 216 -29.67 -42.98 -12.37
N SER A 217 -29.73 -42.64 -13.65
CA SER A 217 -30.76 -43.10 -14.56
C SER A 217 -30.24 -43.18 -16.00
N LEU A 218 -30.51 -44.22 -16.66
CA LEU A 218 -30.15 -44.41 -18.06
C LEU A 218 -31.14 -43.79 -19.04
N GLY A 219 -32.29 -43.25 -18.52
CA GLY A 219 -33.30 -42.65 -19.35
C GLY A 219 -33.83 -43.64 -20.43
N SER A 220 -33.72 -43.22 -21.68
CA SER A 220 -34.09 -44.05 -22.83
C SER A 220 -32.97 -44.94 -23.34
N SER A 221 -31.73 -44.79 -22.83
CA SER A 221 -30.56 -45.56 -23.30
C SER A 221 -30.52 -47.00 -22.84
N ASN A 222 -31.21 -47.37 -21.80
CA ASN A 222 -31.29 -48.68 -21.11
C ASN A 222 -29.92 -49.40 -20.87
N GLY A 223 -28.79 -48.72 -20.98
CA GLY A 223 -27.46 -49.21 -20.65
C GLY A 223 -26.80 -50.13 -21.64
N ALA A 224 -27.42 -50.47 -22.75
CA ALA A 224 -26.80 -51.37 -23.75
C ALA A 224 -25.79 -50.63 -24.61
N THR A 225 -24.62 -51.26 -24.83
CA THR A 225 -23.64 -50.82 -25.83
C THR A 225 -24.30 -50.78 -27.22
N GLY A 226 -23.99 -49.79 -28.01
CA GLY A 226 -24.60 -49.59 -29.35
C GLY A 226 -25.72 -48.54 -29.36
N THR A 227 -26.05 -47.91 -28.22
CA THR A 227 -26.85 -46.71 -28.16
C THR A 227 -25.95 -45.48 -28.16
N ASN A 228 -26.25 -44.48 -28.94
CA ASN A 228 -25.33 -43.36 -29.23
C ASN A 228 -24.73 -42.72 -27.99
N ASP A 229 -25.52 -42.45 -26.94
CA ASP A 229 -25.01 -41.75 -25.73
C ASP A 229 -24.17 -42.67 -24.84
N VAL A 230 -24.54 -43.96 -24.71
CA VAL A 230 -23.75 -44.92 -23.96
C VAL A 230 -22.41 -45.17 -24.65
N ASP A 231 -22.38 -45.29 -25.98
CA ASP A 231 -21.15 -45.47 -26.73
C ASP A 231 -20.21 -44.27 -26.63
N LEU A 232 -20.74 -43.04 -26.63
CA LEU A 232 -19.96 -41.83 -26.40
C LEU A 232 -19.32 -41.83 -25.02
N ILE A 233 -20.07 -42.13 -23.97
CA ILE A 233 -19.54 -42.21 -22.59
C ILE A 233 -18.49 -43.33 -22.45
N ILE A 234 -18.76 -44.51 -23.01
CA ILE A 234 -17.81 -45.61 -22.96
C ILE A 234 -16.50 -45.29 -23.71
N THR A 235 -16.62 -44.58 -24.84
CA THR A 235 -15.46 -44.14 -25.64
C THR A 235 -14.61 -43.10 -24.90
N ASP A 236 -15.26 -42.17 -24.22
CA ASP A 236 -14.65 -41.04 -23.58
C ASP A 236 -14.50 -41.18 -22.04
N SER A 237 -14.60 -42.41 -21.52
CA SER A 237 -14.42 -42.73 -20.10
C SER A 237 -13.58 -44.01 -19.89
N ASP A 238 -13.33 -44.33 -18.63
CA ASP A 238 -12.68 -45.56 -18.20
C ASP A 238 -13.64 -46.79 -18.10
N HIS A 239 -14.94 -46.57 -18.36
CA HIS A 239 -15.96 -47.61 -18.30
C HIS A 239 -15.88 -48.55 -19.52
N THR A 240 -16.07 -49.80 -19.29
CA THR A 240 -16.08 -50.83 -20.36
C THR A 240 -17.29 -51.74 -20.24
N GLY A 241 -18.03 -51.87 -21.34
CA GLY A 241 -19.21 -52.73 -21.39
C GLY A 241 -20.53 -51.98 -21.21
N ALA A 242 -21.63 -52.70 -20.97
CA ALA A 242 -22.94 -52.11 -20.78
C ALA A 242 -23.01 -51.35 -19.46
N MET A 243 -23.55 -50.14 -19.47
CA MET A 243 -23.75 -49.31 -18.27
C MET A 243 -25.00 -49.72 -17.51
N ALA A 244 -24.92 -49.72 -16.19
CA ALA A 244 -26.01 -49.97 -15.28
C ALA A 244 -26.19 -48.80 -14.29
N VAL A 245 -27.37 -48.68 -13.71
CA VAL A 245 -27.60 -47.72 -12.64
C VAL A 245 -26.73 -48.08 -11.44
N GLY A 246 -25.95 -47.15 -10.93
CA GLY A 246 -24.96 -47.34 -9.87
C GLY A 246 -23.53 -47.54 -10.37
N ASP A 247 -23.30 -47.69 -11.67
CA ASP A 247 -21.94 -47.76 -12.21
C ASP A 247 -21.26 -46.40 -12.09
N GLN A 248 -19.99 -46.45 -11.75
CA GLN A 248 -19.11 -45.27 -11.69
C GLN A 248 -18.12 -45.32 -12.85
N PHE A 249 -17.86 -44.16 -13.44
CA PHE A 249 -16.91 -43.99 -14.52
C PHE A 249 -16.22 -42.63 -14.45
N THR A 250 -14.98 -42.60 -14.91
CA THR A 250 -14.18 -41.37 -14.97
C THR A 250 -14.04 -40.94 -16.43
N MET A 251 -14.41 -39.72 -16.75
CA MET A 251 -14.29 -39.21 -18.12
C MET A 251 -12.84 -38.97 -18.49
N SER A 252 -12.44 -39.40 -19.67
CA SER A 252 -11.14 -39.13 -20.27
C SER A 252 -11.18 -37.91 -21.20
N ALA A 253 -12.34 -37.60 -21.76
CA ALA A 253 -12.61 -36.44 -22.58
C ALA A 253 -13.88 -35.68 -22.12
N ASN A 254 -14.03 -34.42 -22.54
CA ASN A 254 -15.27 -33.69 -22.26
C ASN A 254 -16.38 -34.09 -23.23
N GLU A 255 -17.59 -34.38 -22.70
CA GLU A 255 -18.73 -34.75 -23.52
C GLU A 255 -19.91 -33.76 -23.28
N THR A 256 -20.44 -33.21 -24.37
CA THR A 256 -21.56 -32.24 -24.38
C THR A 256 -22.68 -32.68 -25.29
N GLY A 257 -22.53 -33.79 -26.01
CA GLY A 257 -23.40 -34.22 -27.10
C GLY A 257 -24.42 -35.30 -26.74
N LEU A 258 -24.72 -35.52 -25.45
CA LEU A 258 -25.67 -36.55 -25.05
C LEU A 258 -27.08 -36.14 -25.42
N THR A 259 -27.78 -36.96 -26.19
CA THR A 259 -29.12 -36.69 -26.72
C THR A 259 -30.21 -37.40 -25.95
N GLN A 260 -29.88 -38.33 -25.08
CA GLN A 260 -30.83 -39.13 -24.31
C GLN A 260 -30.91 -38.65 -22.85
N SER A 261 -32.04 -38.88 -22.19
CA SER A 261 -32.33 -38.40 -20.84
C SER A 261 -31.59 -39.19 -19.75
N MET A 262 -30.28 -39.36 -19.87
CA MET A 262 -29.46 -39.94 -18.82
C MET A 262 -29.23 -38.93 -17.69
N THR A 263 -29.17 -39.44 -16.47
CA THR A 263 -28.84 -38.60 -15.31
C THR A 263 -27.68 -39.21 -14.54
N PHE A 264 -26.75 -38.35 -14.16
CA PHE A 264 -25.55 -38.72 -13.46
C PHE A 264 -25.41 -37.93 -12.16
N LYS A 265 -24.69 -38.48 -11.22
CA LYS A 265 -24.28 -37.83 -10.00
C LYS A 265 -22.76 -37.71 -10.01
N LEU A 266 -22.25 -36.54 -9.76
CA LEU A 266 -20.81 -36.32 -9.64
C LEU A 266 -20.30 -36.93 -8.33
N VAL A 267 -19.33 -37.86 -8.44
CA VAL A 267 -18.72 -38.54 -7.29
C VAL A 267 -17.60 -37.67 -6.73
N GLY A 268 -17.58 -37.46 -5.43
CA GLY A 268 -16.53 -36.68 -4.79
C GLY A 268 -16.66 -35.13 -4.93
N ALA A 269 -17.84 -34.65 -5.33
CA ALA A 269 -18.11 -33.21 -5.51
C ALA A 269 -17.77 -32.35 -4.27
N THR A 270 -17.99 -32.88 -3.07
CA THR A 270 -17.60 -32.20 -1.83
C THR A 270 -16.10 -32.03 -1.73
N ASN A 271 -15.32 -33.05 -2.11
CA ASN A 271 -13.85 -32.96 -2.12
C ASN A 271 -13.38 -31.93 -3.15
N GLU A 272 -14.07 -31.81 -4.27
CA GLU A 272 -13.75 -30.85 -5.31
C GLU A 272 -13.97 -29.41 -4.83
N LEU A 273 -15.15 -29.10 -4.27
CA LEU A 273 -15.41 -27.79 -3.71
C LEU A 273 -14.43 -27.46 -2.57
N THR A 274 -14.12 -28.43 -1.72
CA THR A 274 -13.09 -28.29 -0.66
C THR A 274 -11.73 -27.95 -1.24
N GLN A 275 -11.29 -28.63 -2.29
CA GLN A 275 -10.01 -28.35 -2.96
C GLN A 275 -9.98 -26.94 -3.57
N HIS A 276 -11.09 -26.50 -4.17
CA HIS A 276 -11.20 -25.12 -4.70
C HIS A 276 -11.12 -24.07 -3.58
N ILE A 277 -11.82 -24.31 -2.47
CA ILE A 277 -11.76 -23.44 -1.29
C ILE A 277 -10.34 -23.38 -0.74
N GLU A 278 -9.66 -24.52 -0.60
CA GLU A 278 -8.28 -24.60 -0.13
C GLU A 278 -7.31 -23.88 -1.09
N ALA A 279 -7.49 -24.03 -2.39
CA ALA A 279 -6.67 -23.35 -3.39
C ALA A 279 -6.82 -21.80 -3.31
N VAL A 280 -8.03 -21.31 -3.18
CA VAL A 280 -8.30 -19.87 -3.01
C VAL A 280 -7.79 -19.38 -1.66
N GLN A 281 -7.97 -20.16 -0.59
CA GLN A 281 -7.43 -19.84 0.73
C GLN A 281 -5.89 -19.72 0.72
N ALA A 282 -5.21 -20.60 -0.01
CA ALA A 282 -3.74 -20.52 -0.18
C ALA A 282 -3.32 -19.23 -0.89
N LYS A 283 -4.07 -18.80 -1.91
CA LYS A 283 -3.82 -17.53 -2.61
C LYS A 283 -4.06 -16.33 -1.69
N ILE A 284 -5.14 -16.34 -0.90
CA ILE A 284 -5.43 -15.31 0.12
C ILE A 284 -4.29 -15.24 1.16
N ASN A 285 -3.81 -16.40 1.63
CA ASN A 285 -2.72 -16.44 2.59
C ASN A 285 -1.43 -15.86 1.97
N THR A 286 -1.15 -16.14 0.71
CA THR A 286 -0.02 -15.55 -0.02
C THR A 286 -0.14 -14.02 -0.10
N ALA A 287 -1.31 -13.51 -0.48
CA ALA A 287 -1.57 -12.08 -0.54
C ALA A 287 -1.44 -11.41 0.84
N ARG A 288 -1.91 -12.08 1.90
CA ARG A 288 -1.77 -11.62 3.29
C ARG A 288 -0.30 -11.53 3.72
N VAL A 289 0.51 -12.55 3.42
CA VAL A 289 1.95 -12.56 3.71
C VAL A 289 2.65 -11.44 2.96
N GLN A 290 2.32 -11.21 1.69
CA GLN A 290 2.86 -10.10 0.90
C GLN A 290 2.50 -8.74 1.51
N ALA A 291 1.23 -8.52 1.85
CA ALA A 291 0.79 -7.28 2.48
C ALA A 291 1.47 -7.05 3.84
N GLY A 292 1.56 -8.09 4.66
CA GLY A 292 2.22 -8.03 5.97
C GLY A 292 3.72 -7.74 5.87
N SER A 293 4.41 -8.35 4.91
CA SER A 293 5.84 -8.08 4.69
C SER A 293 6.09 -6.64 4.20
N GLN A 294 5.24 -6.13 3.31
CA GLN A 294 5.30 -4.74 2.85
C GLN A 294 5.00 -3.76 3.99
N TYR A 295 4.02 -4.07 4.84
CA TYR A 295 3.69 -3.27 6.01
C TYR A 295 4.88 -3.18 6.99
N ALA A 296 5.49 -4.31 7.32
CA ALA A 296 6.66 -4.36 8.22
C ALA A 296 7.88 -3.61 7.62
N ALA A 297 8.10 -3.73 6.32
CA ALA A 297 9.15 -3.01 5.63
C ALA A 297 8.89 -1.49 5.63
N LEU A 298 7.64 -1.05 5.43
CA LEU A 298 7.25 0.36 5.53
C LEU A 298 7.42 0.89 6.96
N GLU A 299 7.01 0.14 7.98
CA GLU A 299 7.19 0.51 9.38
C GLU A 299 8.67 0.73 9.73
N SER A 300 9.53 -0.20 9.30
CA SER A 300 10.99 -0.07 9.45
C SER A 300 11.53 1.16 8.73
N SER A 301 11.07 1.41 7.50
CA SER A 301 11.48 2.57 6.71
C SER A 301 11.00 3.89 7.31
N VAL A 302 9.79 3.93 7.87
CA VAL A 302 9.25 5.10 8.59
C VAL A 302 10.06 5.38 9.84
N SER A 303 10.43 4.35 10.61
CA SER A 303 11.30 4.49 11.78
C SER A 303 12.66 5.08 11.39
N TYR A 304 13.32 4.50 10.40
CA TYR A 304 14.60 5.03 9.88
C TYR A 304 14.47 6.48 9.38
N THR A 305 13.42 6.78 8.60
CA THR A 305 13.19 8.12 8.05
C THR A 305 12.89 9.13 9.17
N THR A 306 12.25 8.71 10.25
CA THR A 306 12.01 9.54 11.43
C THR A 306 13.30 9.92 12.13
N ASP A 307 14.21 8.95 12.33
CA ASP A 307 15.54 9.21 12.88
C ASP A 307 16.36 10.13 11.97
N LEU A 308 16.30 9.90 10.66
CA LEU A 308 16.96 10.73 9.66
C LEU A 308 16.39 12.17 9.67
N THR A 309 15.09 12.33 9.81
CA THR A 309 14.43 13.64 9.92
C THR A 309 14.93 14.40 11.14
N ALA A 310 15.10 13.72 12.29
CA ALA A 310 15.66 14.31 13.49
C ALA A 310 17.13 14.74 13.28
N GLN A 311 17.92 13.96 12.54
CA GLN A 311 19.31 14.33 12.21
C GLN A 311 19.37 15.56 11.29
N TYR A 312 18.46 15.67 10.32
CA TYR A 312 18.38 16.86 9.46
C TYR A 312 17.99 18.10 10.26
N GLU A 313 17.02 17.98 11.20
CA GLU A 313 16.63 19.07 12.09
C GLU A 313 17.83 19.51 12.99
N LEU A 314 18.54 18.55 13.57
CA LEU A 314 19.73 18.81 14.37
C LEU A 314 20.82 19.49 13.53
N GLY A 315 21.07 19.01 12.32
CA GLY A 315 22.02 19.60 11.37
C GLY A 315 21.65 21.03 11.01
N TYR A 316 20.38 21.28 10.71
CA TYR A 316 19.84 22.60 10.45
C TYR A 316 20.06 23.54 11.63
N ASN A 317 19.67 23.12 12.84
CA ASN A 317 19.80 23.93 14.06
C ASN A 317 21.29 24.23 14.38
N THR A 318 22.18 23.24 14.21
CA THR A 318 23.63 23.41 14.45
C THR A 318 24.25 24.47 13.52
N VAL A 319 23.79 24.53 12.26
CA VAL A 319 24.33 25.47 11.26
C VAL A 319 23.66 26.85 11.36
N ASN A 320 22.39 26.90 11.73
CA ASN A 320 21.58 28.12 11.61
C ASN A 320 21.30 28.83 12.94
N ASP A 321 21.24 28.10 14.06
CA ASP A 321 20.84 28.68 15.33
C ASP A 321 21.96 29.52 15.96
N VAL A 322 21.57 30.66 16.52
CA VAL A 322 22.48 31.53 17.25
C VAL A 322 22.66 31.07 18.69
N ASN A 323 23.91 31.08 19.18
CA ASN A 323 24.17 30.94 20.60
C ASN A 323 23.88 32.27 21.31
N PHE A 324 22.69 32.39 21.91
CA PHE A 324 22.22 33.62 22.56
C PHE A 324 23.20 34.16 23.62
N SER A 325 23.81 33.28 24.42
CA SER A 325 24.77 33.70 25.46
C SER A 325 26.02 34.35 24.88
N MET A 326 26.53 33.76 23.79
CA MET A 326 27.72 34.32 23.11
C MET A 326 27.36 35.59 22.35
N GLU A 327 26.25 35.62 21.66
CA GLU A 327 25.85 36.77 20.87
C GLU A 327 25.46 37.99 21.72
N THR A 328 24.83 37.77 22.88
CA THR A 328 24.57 38.87 23.86
C THR A 328 25.89 39.44 24.44
N ALA A 329 26.89 38.58 24.72
CA ALA A 329 28.21 39.03 25.13
C ALA A 329 28.90 39.87 24.02
N HIS A 330 28.80 39.42 22.75
CA HIS A 330 29.28 40.16 21.57
C HIS A 330 28.57 41.48 21.42
N LEU A 331 27.24 41.53 21.58
CA LEU A 331 26.45 42.74 21.54
C LEU A 331 26.89 43.72 22.61
N ALA A 332 27.00 43.29 23.87
CA ALA A 332 27.47 44.15 24.99
C ALA A 332 28.85 44.68 24.75
N LYS A 333 29.79 43.82 24.31
CA LYS A 333 31.17 44.27 23.97
C LYS A 333 31.16 45.34 22.87
N ASN A 334 30.40 45.14 21.80
CA ASN A 334 30.38 46.07 20.69
C ASN A 334 29.65 47.37 21.04
N GLN A 335 28.64 47.36 21.93
CA GLN A 335 28.01 48.55 22.49
C GLN A 335 29.01 49.37 23.33
N ILE A 336 29.83 48.71 24.18
CA ILE A 336 30.89 49.39 24.95
C ILE A 336 31.93 49.98 24.01
N LEU A 337 32.35 49.26 22.96
CA LEU A 337 33.28 49.78 21.95
C LEU A 337 32.71 50.97 21.18
N GLN A 338 31.42 50.98 20.86
CA GLN A 338 30.71 52.07 20.22
C GLN A 338 30.73 53.34 21.13
N GLN A 339 30.42 53.17 22.42
CA GLN A 339 30.44 54.28 23.39
C GLN A 339 31.86 54.83 23.57
N ALA A 340 32.85 53.92 23.68
CA ALA A 340 34.26 54.32 23.80
C ALA A 340 34.76 55.05 22.54
N ALA A 341 34.42 54.53 21.33
CA ALA A 341 34.78 55.18 20.08
C ALA A 341 34.12 56.58 19.92
N THR A 342 32.86 56.73 20.33
CA THR A 342 32.16 58.05 20.34
C THR A 342 32.84 59.00 21.29
N ALA A 343 33.24 58.58 22.50
CA ALA A 343 33.96 59.38 23.46
C ALA A 343 35.33 59.82 22.94
N MET A 344 36.09 58.90 22.32
CA MET A 344 37.40 59.20 21.70
C MET A 344 37.26 60.17 20.52
N LEU A 345 36.18 60.06 19.71
CA LEU A 345 35.87 60.99 18.63
C LEU A 345 35.62 62.40 19.16
N ALA A 346 34.84 62.51 20.24
CA ALA A 346 34.61 63.80 20.91
C ALA A 346 35.90 64.40 21.44
N GLN A 347 36.77 63.62 22.07
CA GLN A 347 38.08 64.03 22.56
C GLN A 347 39.01 64.45 21.42
N ALA A 348 39.03 63.71 20.32
CA ALA A 348 39.82 64.08 19.13
C ALA A 348 39.33 65.39 18.51
N ASN A 349 38.02 65.62 18.45
CA ASN A 349 37.45 66.90 17.99
C ASN A 349 37.83 68.05 18.90
N GLN A 350 37.80 67.91 20.23
CA GLN A 350 38.22 68.87 21.18
C GLN A 350 39.70 69.25 21.02
N GLY A 351 40.56 68.23 20.83
CA GLY A 351 41.99 68.42 20.56
C GLY A 351 42.23 69.22 19.26
N GLN A 352 41.47 68.92 18.20
CA GLN A 352 41.58 69.70 16.96
C GLN A 352 41.12 71.21 17.15
N GLN A 353 40.02 71.38 17.91
CA GLN A 353 39.62 72.82 18.25
C GLN A 353 40.65 73.56 19.04
N GLY A 354 41.34 72.90 20.00
CA GLY A 354 42.43 73.45 20.75
C GLY A 354 43.65 73.82 19.87
N LEU A 355 44.01 72.88 18.91
CA LEU A 355 45.05 73.23 17.93
C LEU A 355 44.67 74.35 17.00
N LEU A 356 43.44 74.51 16.60
CA LEU A 356 42.94 75.60 15.81
C LEU A 356 43.02 76.93 16.58
N GLN A 357 42.72 76.95 17.88
CA GLN A 357 42.85 78.13 18.74
C GLN A 357 44.31 78.55 18.92
N LEU A 358 45.25 77.56 19.00
CA LEU A 358 46.67 77.85 19.10
C LEU A 358 47.28 78.43 17.82
N ILE A 359 46.70 78.17 16.65
CA ILE A 359 47.16 78.67 15.34
C ILE A 359 46.54 80.03 15.03
N GLN A 360 45.40 80.34 15.63
CA GLN A 360 44.68 81.66 15.43
C GLN A 360 45.03 82.74 16.47
N GLY A 361 45.75 82.40 17.55
CA GLY A 361 46.27 83.29 18.56
C GLY A 361 47.77 83.56 18.34
#